data_bb9cc96704b850b3a60efd5825535ef6
#
_entry.id   bb9cc96704b850b3a60efd5825535ef6
#
_cell.length_a   1.000
_cell.length_b   1.000
_cell.length_c   1.000
_cell.angle_alpha   90.00
_cell.angle_beta   90.00
_cell.angle_gamma   90.00
#
_symmetry.space_group_name_H-M   'P 1'
#
loop_
_entity.id
_entity.type
_entity.pdbx_description
1 polymer ?
#
loop_
_entity_poly.entity_id
_entity_poly.type
_entity_poly.pdbx_seq_one_letter_code
_entity_poly.pdbx_strand_id
1 'polypeptide(L)'
;MLKYSISLILLSLLGFSAVAQNDSIASDSTRYAQKYGLRLGGDLSKIAKTVIDDDYTGFEINADYRFSKNLFIAGEIGTEEKTTSSTYLNATAKGSYFKGGIDYNMYKNWLNMENMIYAGFRVGASTFSQTINSYTIYTTNQNWPQATITDATKHSGLNAIWAELILGLKAELISNLYMGFNVQLKSRVTEKEPDNFENLFIPGFGRTYDSGRFGIGFGYNISYLVPIYKKNKKTPTEE
;
A
#
# COMPACT_ATOMS: atom_id res chain seq x y z
N MET A 1 9.62 11.74 -26.95
CA MET A 1 9.99 12.95 -26.20
C MET A 1 9.59 12.87 -24.71
N LEU A 2 8.45 12.34 -24.36
CA LEU A 2 7.99 12.24 -22.96
C LEU A 2 8.95 11.49 -22.01
N LYS A 3 9.61 10.42 -22.49
CA LYS A 3 10.54 9.59 -21.69
C LYS A 3 11.77 10.38 -21.20
N TYR A 4 12.27 11.31 -21.99
CA TYR A 4 13.44 12.13 -21.63
C TYR A 4 13.06 13.28 -20.69
N SER A 5 11.82 13.79 -20.78
CA SER A 5 11.32 14.86 -19.90
C SER A 5 11.17 14.35 -18.46
N ILE A 6 10.71 13.10 -18.25
CA ILE A 6 10.59 12.49 -16.93
C ILE A 6 11.96 12.28 -16.29
N SER A 7 12.95 11.80 -17.07
CA SER A 7 14.32 11.63 -16.57
C SER A 7 14.97 12.95 -16.19
N LEU A 8 14.70 14.03 -16.94
CA LEU A 8 15.23 15.36 -16.65
C LEU A 8 14.64 15.95 -15.37
N ILE A 9 13.34 15.75 -15.15
CA ILE A 9 12.65 16.18 -13.92
C ILE A 9 13.18 15.38 -12.70
N LEU A 10 13.40 14.07 -12.84
CA LEU A 10 13.98 13.25 -11.77
C LEU A 10 15.41 13.68 -11.43
N LEU A 11 16.22 14.02 -12.44
CA LEU A 11 17.59 14.47 -12.27
C LEU A 11 17.67 15.86 -11.63
N SER A 12 16.72 16.77 -11.95
CA SER A 12 16.65 18.09 -11.34
C SER A 12 16.24 18.04 -9.86
N LEU A 13 15.39 17.09 -9.47
CA LEU A 13 15.00 16.85 -8.06
C LEU A 13 16.19 16.34 -7.22
N LEU A 14 17.09 15.56 -7.80
CA LEU A 14 18.30 15.08 -7.12
C LEU A 14 19.35 16.21 -6.95
N GLY A 15 19.36 17.23 -7.80
CA GLY A 15 20.31 18.36 -7.76
C GLY A 15 20.06 19.33 -6.61
N PHE A 16 18.83 19.42 -6.09
CA PHE A 16 18.51 20.34 -4.99
C PHE A 16 18.99 19.86 -3.61
N SER A 17 19.37 18.59 -3.48
CA SER A 17 19.82 18.02 -2.20
C SER A 17 21.29 18.38 -1.86
N ALA A 18 22.06 18.90 -2.80
CA ALA A 18 23.51 19.12 -2.63
C ALA A 18 23.88 20.47 -2.03
N VAL A 19 22.96 21.42 -1.90
CA VAL A 19 23.26 22.80 -1.43
C VAL A 19 22.99 23.02 0.07
N ALA A 20 22.41 22.02 0.77
CA ALA A 20 21.99 22.15 2.18
C ALA A 20 23.04 21.71 3.21
N GLN A 21 24.31 21.51 2.84
CA GLN A 21 25.29 20.90 3.74
C GLN A 21 26.38 21.84 4.29
N ASN A 22 26.15 23.14 4.37
CA ASN A 22 27.07 24.05 5.04
C ASN A 22 26.36 24.97 6.05
N ASP A 23 25.89 24.39 7.15
CA ASP A 23 25.66 25.19 8.35
C ASP A 23 26.38 24.56 9.54
N SER A 24 27.29 25.35 10.10
CA SER A 24 28.11 25.07 11.27
C SER A 24 27.24 24.58 12.43
N ILE A 25 27.60 23.43 12.97
CA ILE A 25 27.01 22.81 14.15
C ILE A 25 27.17 23.74 15.35
N ALA A 26 26.20 24.58 15.62
CA ALA A 26 26.00 25.11 16.95
C ALA A 26 25.42 23.97 17.80
N SER A 27 26.23 23.45 18.72
CA SER A 27 25.82 22.48 19.74
C SER A 27 24.85 23.15 20.71
N ASP A 28 23.63 23.40 20.26
CA ASP A 28 22.53 23.77 21.14
C ASP A 28 21.80 22.48 21.53
N SER A 29 21.93 22.11 22.81
CA SER A 29 21.29 20.95 23.40
C SER A 29 19.78 21.18 23.58
N THR A 30 19.09 21.51 22.50
CA THR A 30 17.64 21.59 22.49
C THR A 30 17.07 20.19 22.68
N ARG A 31 16.44 19.96 23.82
CA ARG A 31 15.74 18.74 24.19
C ARG A 31 14.57 18.53 23.23
N TYR A 32 14.76 17.72 22.21
CA TYR A 32 13.69 17.40 21.25
C TYR A 32 12.64 16.50 21.88
N ALA A 33 11.43 17.00 21.96
CA ALA A 33 10.28 16.24 22.43
C ALA A 33 9.68 15.44 21.26
N GLN A 34 9.72 14.10 21.37
CA GLN A 34 9.04 13.24 20.40
C GLN A 34 7.52 13.40 20.51
N LYS A 35 6.85 13.57 19.38
CA LYS A 35 5.39 13.64 19.31
C LYS A 35 4.82 12.23 19.33
N TYR A 36 3.91 11.97 20.27
CA TYR A 36 3.11 10.76 20.33
C TYR A 36 1.68 11.12 19.96
N GLY A 37 1.11 10.37 19.04
CA GLY A 37 -0.22 10.67 18.52
C GLY A 37 -0.66 9.66 17.49
N LEU A 38 -1.85 9.89 16.96
CA LEU A 38 -2.46 9.13 15.90
C LEU A 38 -2.19 9.83 14.57
N ARG A 39 -1.57 9.15 13.62
CA ARG A 39 -1.53 9.61 12.22
C ARG A 39 -2.70 8.99 11.47
N LEU A 40 -3.41 9.84 10.75
CA LEU A 40 -4.52 9.44 9.89
C LEU A 40 -4.22 9.89 8.47
N GLY A 41 -4.47 9.04 7.50
CA GLY A 41 -4.14 9.33 6.12
C GLY A 41 -4.92 8.50 5.12
N GLY A 42 -4.58 8.70 3.84
CA GLY A 42 -5.13 7.94 2.73
C GLY A 42 -4.04 7.53 1.73
N ASP A 43 -4.30 6.47 0.99
CA ASP A 43 -3.42 6.01 -0.07
C ASP A 43 -3.75 6.72 -1.38
N LEU A 44 -2.85 7.64 -1.77
CA LEU A 44 -2.95 8.37 -3.03
C LEU A 44 -2.73 7.48 -4.26
N SER A 45 -1.99 6.37 -4.12
CA SER A 45 -1.73 5.46 -5.24
C SER A 45 -3.01 4.80 -5.75
N LYS A 46 -3.94 4.48 -4.85
CA LYS A 46 -5.26 3.91 -5.20
C LYS A 46 -6.15 4.95 -5.89
N ILE A 47 -6.13 6.18 -5.37
CA ILE A 47 -6.87 7.29 -5.99
C ILE A 47 -6.32 7.58 -7.39
N ALA A 48 -5.00 7.68 -7.54
CA ALA A 48 -4.35 7.90 -8.83
C ALA A 48 -4.67 6.77 -9.82
N LYS A 49 -4.63 5.50 -9.35
CA LYS A 49 -4.97 4.35 -10.18
C LYS A 49 -6.43 4.38 -10.62
N THR A 50 -7.36 4.80 -9.76
CA THR A 50 -8.79 4.98 -10.11
C THR A 50 -9.00 6.01 -11.22
N VAL A 51 -8.13 7.04 -11.30
CA VAL A 51 -8.23 8.08 -12.34
C VAL A 51 -7.58 7.64 -13.66
N ILE A 52 -6.57 6.76 -13.62
CA ILE A 52 -5.77 6.38 -14.79
C ILE A 52 -6.25 5.08 -15.43
N ASP A 53 -6.82 4.16 -14.64
CA ASP A 53 -7.22 2.80 -15.03
C ASP A 53 -8.74 2.68 -14.94
N ASP A 54 -9.44 2.77 -16.08
CA ASP A 54 -10.91 2.68 -16.17
C ASP A 54 -11.48 1.38 -15.62
N ASP A 55 -10.67 0.33 -15.56
CA ASP A 55 -11.02 -0.98 -15.01
C ASP A 55 -10.78 -1.09 -13.50
N TYR A 56 -10.36 -0.02 -12.83
CA TYR A 56 -10.04 -0.03 -11.42
C TYR A 56 -10.69 1.11 -10.66
N THR A 57 -11.29 0.78 -9.52
CA THR A 57 -11.74 1.76 -8.52
C THR A 57 -11.27 1.32 -7.15
N GLY A 58 -10.58 2.19 -6.40
CA GLY A 58 -10.06 1.85 -5.09
C GLY A 58 -9.90 3.05 -4.19
N PHE A 59 -10.12 2.81 -2.90
CA PHE A 59 -9.91 3.79 -1.84
C PHE A 59 -9.41 3.10 -0.57
N GLU A 60 -8.43 3.70 0.11
CA GLU A 60 -7.87 3.19 1.36
C GLU A 60 -7.60 4.33 2.33
N ILE A 61 -8.02 4.13 3.58
CA ILE A 61 -7.63 4.94 4.73
C ILE A 61 -6.60 4.16 5.53
N ASN A 62 -5.56 4.84 5.97
CA ASN A 62 -4.55 4.29 6.85
C ASN A 62 -4.45 5.08 8.15
N ALA A 63 -4.09 4.38 9.20
CA ALA A 63 -3.85 4.97 10.51
C ALA A 63 -2.64 4.31 11.16
N ASP A 64 -1.81 5.08 11.85
CA ASP A 64 -0.79 4.52 12.72
C ASP A 64 -0.67 5.31 14.02
N TYR A 65 -0.38 4.59 15.08
CA TYR A 65 -0.20 5.14 16.43
C TYR A 65 1.18 4.77 16.97
N ARG A 66 1.93 5.77 17.41
CA ARG A 66 3.23 5.54 18.06
C ARG A 66 3.03 4.92 19.42
N PHE A 67 3.27 3.61 19.53
CA PHE A 67 3.19 2.88 20.79
C PHE A 67 4.46 3.05 21.63
N SER A 68 5.63 3.02 20.99
CA SER A 68 6.93 3.17 21.64
C SER A 68 7.83 4.10 20.80
N LYS A 69 9.07 4.35 21.25
CA LYS A 69 10.04 5.19 20.56
C LYS A 69 10.19 4.83 19.07
N ASN A 70 10.25 3.54 18.78
CA ASN A 70 10.49 3.04 17.42
C ASN A 70 9.37 2.14 16.90
N LEU A 71 8.36 1.83 17.73
CA LEU A 71 7.29 0.89 17.37
C LEU A 71 5.98 1.64 17.19
N PHE A 72 5.31 1.34 16.08
CA PHE A 72 4.00 1.89 15.73
C PHE A 72 3.02 0.74 15.49
N ILE A 73 1.80 0.87 15.98
CA ILE A 73 0.68 0.01 15.63
C ILE A 73 0.02 0.67 14.43
N ALA A 74 -0.25 -0.08 13.38
CA ALA A 74 -0.82 0.46 12.17
C ALA A 74 -1.96 -0.41 11.66
N GLY A 75 -2.94 0.25 11.03
CA GLY A 75 -4.11 -0.37 10.41
C GLY A 75 -4.50 0.35 9.13
N GLU A 76 -5.11 -0.40 8.25
CA GLU A 76 -5.56 0.07 6.94
C GLU A 76 -6.93 -0.55 6.65
N ILE A 77 -7.85 0.25 6.11
CA ILE A 77 -9.16 -0.21 5.66
C ILE A 77 -9.43 0.36 4.28
N GLY A 78 -9.92 -0.47 3.40
CA GLY A 78 -10.18 -0.03 2.03
C GLY A 78 -11.22 -0.87 1.31
N THR A 79 -11.56 -0.37 0.13
CA THR A 79 -12.42 -1.05 -0.83
C THR A 79 -11.78 -0.96 -2.21
N GLU A 80 -11.92 -2.02 -2.97
CA GLU A 80 -11.41 -2.08 -4.35
C GLU A 80 -12.40 -2.83 -5.24
N GLU A 81 -12.47 -2.36 -6.47
CA GLU A 81 -13.14 -3.01 -7.59
C GLU A 81 -12.16 -3.06 -8.75
N LYS A 82 -11.99 -4.24 -9.36
CA LYS A 82 -11.13 -4.42 -10.52
C LYS A 82 -11.80 -5.34 -11.52
N THR A 83 -11.93 -4.85 -12.74
CA THR A 83 -12.29 -5.68 -13.91
C THR A 83 -11.00 -6.18 -14.56
N THR A 84 -10.94 -7.48 -14.75
CA THR A 84 -9.82 -8.15 -15.44
C THR A 84 -10.34 -8.69 -16.75
N SER A 85 -9.81 -8.17 -17.85
CA SER A 85 -10.15 -8.59 -19.21
C SER A 85 -8.95 -9.29 -19.84
N SER A 86 -9.18 -10.47 -20.37
CA SER A 86 -8.25 -11.22 -21.20
C SER A 86 -8.96 -11.73 -22.47
N THR A 87 -8.22 -12.37 -23.37
CA THR A 87 -8.79 -12.93 -24.61
C THR A 87 -9.92 -13.94 -24.36
N TYR A 88 -9.88 -14.65 -23.23
CA TYR A 88 -10.81 -15.74 -22.95
C TYR A 88 -11.68 -15.53 -21.71
N LEU A 89 -11.43 -14.46 -20.92
CA LEU A 89 -12.11 -14.26 -19.65
C LEU A 89 -12.25 -12.78 -19.34
N ASN A 90 -13.45 -12.35 -18.99
CA ASN A 90 -13.75 -11.05 -18.41
C ASN A 90 -14.44 -11.25 -17.06
N ALA A 91 -13.85 -10.73 -16.01
CA ALA A 91 -14.40 -10.86 -14.66
C ALA A 91 -14.13 -9.60 -13.83
N THR A 92 -15.09 -9.27 -12.96
CA THR A 92 -15.00 -8.14 -12.03
C THR A 92 -15.00 -8.64 -10.60
N ALA A 93 -13.94 -8.33 -9.86
CA ALA A 93 -13.86 -8.58 -8.42
C ALA A 93 -14.10 -7.27 -7.66
N LYS A 94 -14.96 -7.32 -6.63
CA LYS A 94 -15.32 -6.15 -5.80
C LYS A 94 -15.46 -6.54 -4.34
N GLY A 95 -14.82 -5.77 -3.46
CA GLY A 95 -14.94 -6.02 -2.02
C GLY A 95 -14.20 -5.02 -1.15
N SER A 96 -14.19 -5.34 0.13
CA SER A 96 -13.55 -4.53 1.16
C SER A 96 -12.53 -5.36 1.93
N TYR A 97 -11.55 -4.69 2.51
CA TYR A 97 -10.50 -5.34 3.27
C TYR A 97 -10.09 -4.49 4.47
N PHE A 98 -9.47 -5.17 5.40
CA PHE A 98 -8.82 -4.61 6.56
C PHE A 98 -7.42 -5.21 6.70
N LYS A 99 -6.44 -4.38 7.09
CA LYS A 99 -5.09 -4.82 7.42
C LYS A 99 -4.70 -4.23 8.77
N GLY A 100 -4.01 -5.02 9.58
CA GLY A 100 -3.52 -4.61 10.88
C GLY A 100 -2.15 -5.18 11.18
N GLY A 101 -1.33 -4.43 11.91
CA GLY A 101 0.01 -4.87 12.26
C GLY A 101 0.87 -3.80 12.89
N ILE A 102 2.18 -3.93 12.72
CA ILE A 102 3.17 -3.11 13.39
C ILE A 102 4.22 -2.59 12.38
N ASP A 103 4.75 -1.39 12.66
CA ASP A 103 5.90 -0.81 11.95
C ASP A 103 7.03 -0.54 12.95
N TYR A 104 8.22 -0.99 12.62
CA TYR A 104 9.43 -0.71 13.36
C TYR A 104 10.26 0.34 12.63
N ASN A 105 10.41 1.51 13.23
CA ASN A 105 11.25 2.57 12.69
C ASN A 105 12.72 2.31 12.97
N MET A 106 13.48 2.10 11.90
CA MET A 106 14.94 1.86 11.93
C MET A 106 15.73 3.17 11.86
N TYR A 107 15.10 4.29 11.51
CA TYR A 107 15.77 5.56 11.29
C TYR A 107 15.96 6.33 12.60
N LYS A 108 17.18 6.80 12.82
CA LYS A 108 17.49 7.71 13.93
C LYS A 108 17.43 9.16 13.40
N ASN A 109 16.34 9.85 13.72
CA ASN A 109 16.17 11.25 13.35
C ASN A 109 17.25 12.13 14.01
N TRP A 110 17.88 12.97 13.24
CA TRP A 110 18.63 14.12 13.69
C TRP A 110 17.77 15.38 13.42
N LEU A 111 17.97 16.43 14.15
CA LEU A 111 17.14 17.62 14.16
C LEU A 111 15.68 17.32 14.62
N ASN A 112 14.79 18.29 14.48
CA ASN A 112 13.41 18.22 14.92
C ASN A 112 12.47 17.41 13.99
N MET A 113 13.01 16.69 13.02
CA MET A 113 12.20 15.92 12.06
C MET A 113 11.78 14.58 12.64
N GLU A 114 10.59 14.13 12.28
CA GLU A 114 10.06 12.82 12.66
C GLU A 114 9.93 11.89 11.44
N ASN A 115 10.96 11.84 10.62
CA ASN A 115 11.04 10.94 9.47
C ASN A 115 11.16 9.48 9.91
N MET A 116 10.70 8.56 9.08
CA MET A 116 10.78 7.13 9.32
C MET A 116 11.32 6.41 8.08
N ILE A 117 12.26 5.49 8.32
CA ILE A 117 12.53 4.37 7.44
C ILE A 117 12.13 3.15 8.25
N TYR A 118 11.17 2.38 7.78
CA TYR A 118 10.56 1.35 8.60
C TYR A 118 10.42 0.01 7.87
N ALA A 119 10.50 -1.03 8.67
CA ALA A 119 10.06 -2.36 8.31
C ALA A 119 8.73 -2.63 9.03
N GLY A 120 7.75 -3.14 8.32
CA GLY A 120 6.41 -3.42 8.84
C GLY A 120 5.98 -4.85 8.57
N PHE A 121 5.08 -5.32 9.41
CA PHE A 121 4.36 -6.57 9.22
C PHE A 121 2.87 -6.31 9.36
N ARG A 122 2.07 -6.89 8.45
CA ARG A 122 0.61 -6.82 8.47
C ARG A 122 0.00 -8.20 8.28
N VAL A 123 -1.17 -8.36 8.85
CA VAL A 123 -2.12 -9.40 8.48
C VAL A 123 -3.31 -8.70 7.85
N GLY A 124 -3.68 -9.13 6.66
CA GLY A 124 -4.82 -8.62 5.92
C GLY A 124 -5.92 -9.66 5.79
N ALA A 125 -7.16 -9.19 5.79
CA ALA A 125 -8.34 -9.99 5.51
C ALA A 125 -9.27 -9.23 4.56
N SER A 126 -9.87 -9.93 3.62
CA SER A 126 -10.80 -9.39 2.63
C SER A 126 -12.07 -10.21 2.54
N THR A 127 -13.18 -9.52 2.30
CA THR A 127 -14.46 -10.13 1.89
C THR A 127 -14.89 -9.49 0.59
N PHE A 128 -15.20 -10.31 -0.40
CA PHE A 128 -15.45 -9.83 -1.76
C PHE A 128 -16.42 -10.74 -2.54
N SER A 129 -16.77 -10.27 -3.72
CA SER A 129 -17.47 -11.05 -4.74
C SER A 129 -16.73 -10.98 -6.05
N GLN A 130 -16.79 -12.03 -6.85
CA GLN A 130 -16.28 -12.07 -8.21
C GLN A 130 -17.40 -12.40 -9.17
N THR A 131 -17.60 -11.56 -10.17
CA THR A 131 -18.58 -11.76 -11.23
C THR A 131 -17.83 -12.13 -12.51
N ILE A 132 -18.09 -13.32 -13.04
CA ILE A 132 -17.60 -13.72 -14.35
C ILE A 132 -18.56 -13.11 -15.38
N ASN A 133 -18.12 -12.09 -16.10
CA ASN A 133 -18.94 -11.36 -17.06
C ASN A 133 -19.08 -12.13 -18.38
N SER A 134 -17.97 -12.72 -18.84
CA SER A 134 -17.95 -13.59 -20.01
C SER A 134 -16.71 -14.48 -20.00
N TYR A 135 -16.82 -15.64 -20.61
CA TYR A 135 -15.67 -16.51 -20.87
C TYR A 135 -15.84 -17.27 -22.18
N THR A 136 -14.71 -17.58 -22.82
CA THR A 136 -14.65 -18.30 -24.07
C THR A 136 -14.03 -19.67 -23.85
N ILE A 137 -14.75 -20.73 -24.24
CA ILE A 137 -14.24 -22.09 -24.14
C ILE A 137 -13.18 -22.28 -25.22
N TYR A 138 -11.93 -22.49 -24.78
CA TYR A 138 -10.83 -22.73 -25.68
C TYR A 138 -10.97 -24.14 -26.29
N THR A 139 -10.93 -24.23 -27.61
CA THR A 139 -10.89 -25.49 -28.34
C THR A 139 -9.82 -25.45 -29.41
N THR A 140 -9.06 -26.52 -29.56
CA THR A 140 -8.11 -26.72 -30.65
C THR A 140 -8.77 -27.30 -31.91
N ASN A 141 -10.04 -27.69 -31.83
CA ASN A 141 -10.79 -28.24 -32.95
C ASN A 141 -11.28 -27.13 -33.90
N GLN A 142 -10.65 -27.01 -35.05
CA GLN A 142 -10.97 -25.98 -36.04
C GLN A 142 -12.36 -26.16 -36.74
N ASN A 143 -13.01 -27.28 -36.53
CA ASN A 143 -14.33 -27.55 -37.13
C ASN A 143 -15.50 -26.99 -36.29
N TRP A 144 -15.22 -26.52 -35.07
CA TRP A 144 -16.22 -25.94 -34.17
C TRP A 144 -15.83 -24.52 -33.82
N PRO A 145 -16.72 -23.55 -33.99
CA PRO A 145 -16.44 -22.17 -33.52
C PRO A 145 -16.28 -22.18 -32.02
N GLN A 146 -15.38 -21.34 -31.51
CA GLN A 146 -15.22 -21.12 -30.08
C GLN A 146 -16.53 -20.50 -29.51
N ALA A 147 -17.11 -21.16 -28.54
CA ALA A 147 -18.31 -20.65 -27.88
C ALA A 147 -17.92 -19.65 -26.78
N THR A 148 -18.43 -18.42 -26.88
CA THR A 148 -18.33 -17.42 -25.83
C THR A 148 -19.62 -17.39 -25.06
N ILE A 149 -19.54 -17.60 -23.76
CA ILE A 149 -20.65 -17.55 -22.81
C ILE A 149 -20.64 -16.17 -22.17
N THR A 150 -21.74 -15.44 -22.31
CA THR A 150 -21.91 -14.05 -21.82
C THR A 150 -22.89 -13.95 -20.66
N ASP A 151 -23.39 -15.07 -20.15
CA ASP A 151 -24.26 -15.08 -19.00
C ASP A 151 -23.43 -14.81 -17.73
N ALA A 152 -23.60 -13.61 -17.19
CA ALA A 152 -22.87 -13.17 -16.03
C ALA A 152 -23.20 -14.03 -14.79
N THR A 153 -22.19 -14.66 -14.23
CA THR A 153 -22.32 -15.46 -13.00
C THR A 153 -21.61 -14.79 -11.84
N LYS A 154 -22.35 -14.46 -10.78
CA LYS A 154 -21.81 -13.83 -9.59
C LYS A 154 -21.56 -14.85 -8.47
N HIS A 155 -20.31 -14.93 -8.04
CA HIS A 155 -19.88 -15.64 -6.86
C HIS A 155 -19.71 -14.67 -5.70
N SER A 156 -20.41 -14.86 -4.61
CA SER A 156 -20.39 -13.98 -3.44
C SER A 156 -19.94 -14.73 -2.19
N GLY A 157 -19.58 -13.98 -1.13
CA GLY A 157 -19.11 -14.58 0.12
C GLY A 157 -17.71 -15.20 -0.01
N LEU A 158 -16.91 -14.69 -0.94
CA LEU A 158 -15.50 -15.02 -1.06
C LEU A 158 -14.73 -14.29 0.04
N ASN A 159 -13.69 -14.89 0.54
CA ASN A 159 -12.80 -14.30 1.53
C ASN A 159 -11.36 -14.75 1.31
N ALA A 160 -10.43 -13.93 1.79
CA ALA A 160 -9.02 -14.26 1.78
C ALA A 160 -8.31 -13.66 2.99
N ILE A 161 -7.25 -14.34 3.45
CA ILE A 161 -6.35 -13.88 4.50
C ILE A 161 -4.93 -13.99 3.98
N TRP A 162 -4.12 -12.97 4.23
CA TRP A 162 -2.72 -12.93 3.83
C TRP A 162 -1.84 -12.23 4.86
N ALA A 163 -0.54 -12.44 4.75
CA ALA A 163 0.48 -11.71 5.48
C ALA A 163 1.26 -10.79 4.55
N GLU A 164 1.71 -9.63 5.06
CA GLU A 164 2.52 -8.68 4.31
C GLU A 164 3.78 -8.32 5.09
N LEU A 165 4.91 -8.28 4.39
CA LEU A 165 6.13 -7.60 4.82
C LEU A 165 6.22 -6.28 4.08
N ILE A 166 6.47 -5.21 4.81
CA ILE A 166 6.49 -3.85 4.28
C ILE A 166 7.85 -3.23 4.53
N LEU A 167 8.40 -2.58 3.52
CA LEU A 167 9.52 -1.66 3.65
C LEU A 167 9.06 -0.29 3.17
N GLY A 168 9.25 0.72 3.99
CA GLY A 168 8.77 2.05 3.63
C GLY A 168 9.54 3.19 4.27
N LEU A 169 9.25 4.35 3.75
CA LEU A 169 9.74 5.62 4.25
C LEU A 169 8.57 6.58 4.43
N LYS A 170 8.64 7.41 5.48
CA LYS A 170 7.72 8.53 5.71
C LYS A 170 8.55 9.75 6.03
N ALA A 171 8.28 10.87 5.34
CA ALA A 171 8.93 12.15 5.54
C ALA A 171 7.91 13.18 6.02
N GLU A 172 8.28 13.96 7.03
CA GLU A 172 7.51 15.13 7.48
C GLU A 172 7.78 16.27 6.49
N LEU A 173 6.77 16.67 5.70
CA LEU A 173 6.87 17.73 4.71
C LEU A 173 6.73 19.11 5.36
N ILE A 174 5.72 19.25 6.16
CA ILE A 174 5.43 20.41 7.01
C ILE A 174 4.95 19.89 8.37
N SER A 175 4.89 20.74 9.38
CA SER A 175 4.54 20.31 10.72
C SER A 175 3.30 19.40 10.75
N ASN A 176 3.49 18.16 11.21
CA ASN A 176 2.51 17.09 11.33
C ASN A 176 1.96 16.49 10.03
N LEU A 177 2.33 16.99 8.84
CA LEU A 177 1.95 16.42 7.57
C LEU A 177 3.06 15.54 7.03
N TYR A 178 2.73 14.30 6.73
CA TYR A 178 3.67 13.28 6.28
C TYR A 178 3.30 12.77 4.90
N MET A 179 4.31 12.51 4.10
CA MET A 179 4.22 11.78 2.85
C MET A 179 5.01 10.49 3.00
N GLY A 180 4.45 9.39 2.53
CA GLY A 180 5.07 8.08 2.64
C GLY A 180 5.03 7.30 1.34
N PHE A 181 6.05 6.49 1.16
CA PHE A 181 6.12 5.47 0.12
C PHE A 181 6.47 4.13 0.75
N ASN A 182 5.83 3.06 0.30
CA ASN A 182 6.14 1.72 0.77
C ASN A 182 6.05 0.69 -0.36
N VAL A 183 6.79 -0.39 -0.18
CA VAL A 183 6.72 -1.60 -1.00
C VAL A 183 6.29 -2.74 -0.10
N GLN A 184 5.42 -3.59 -0.61
CA GLN A 184 4.77 -4.66 0.11
C GLN A 184 5.05 -5.99 -0.57
N LEU A 185 5.58 -6.95 0.18
CA LEU A 185 5.65 -8.35 -0.22
C LEU A 185 4.54 -9.10 0.51
N LYS A 186 3.62 -9.67 -0.23
CA LYS A 186 2.41 -10.31 0.28
C LYS A 186 2.46 -11.81 0.07
N SER A 187 1.91 -12.57 1.01
CA SER A 187 1.77 -14.02 0.90
C SER A 187 0.38 -14.44 1.34
N ARG A 188 -0.40 -15.07 0.44
CA ARG A 188 -1.71 -15.64 0.76
C ARG A 188 -1.56 -16.78 1.76
N VAL A 189 -2.39 -16.76 2.79
CA VAL A 189 -2.47 -17.82 3.82
C VAL A 189 -3.65 -18.73 3.52
N THR A 190 -4.84 -18.12 3.36
CA THR A 190 -6.07 -18.83 3.01
C THR A 190 -6.88 -17.99 2.04
N GLU A 191 -7.64 -18.66 1.19
CA GLU A 191 -8.66 -18.04 0.34
C GLU A 191 -9.80 -19.03 0.07
N LYS A 192 -10.97 -18.48 -0.18
CA LYS A 192 -12.13 -19.19 -0.73
C LYS A 192 -12.26 -18.82 -2.18
N GLU A 193 -12.24 -19.81 -3.04
CA GLU A 193 -12.37 -19.67 -4.49
C GLU A 193 -13.83 -19.82 -4.94
N PRO A 194 -14.21 -19.22 -6.08
CA PRO A 194 -15.49 -19.49 -6.74
C PRO A 194 -15.53 -20.92 -7.30
N ASP A 195 -16.73 -21.50 -7.43
CA ASP A 195 -16.89 -22.79 -8.05
C ASP A 195 -16.43 -22.74 -9.51
N ASN A 196 -15.55 -23.67 -9.92
CA ASN A 196 -14.97 -23.84 -11.26
C ASN A 196 -14.12 -22.65 -11.78
N PHE A 197 -13.80 -21.68 -10.94
CA PHE A 197 -12.94 -20.56 -11.28
C PHE A 197 -11.97 -20.25 -10.15
N GLU A 198 -10.87 -19.57 -10.47
CA GLU A 198 -9.94 -19.04 -9.49
C GLU A 198 -10.24 -17.58 -9.17
N ASN A 199 -9.75 -17.09 -8.05
CA ASN A 199 -9.78 -15.68 -7.75
C ASN A 199 -8.78 -14.95 -8.66
N LEU A 200 -9.22 -14.01 -9.48
CA LEU A 200 -8.35 -13.23 -10.37
C LEU A 200 -7.77 -12.00 -9.70
N PHE A 201 -8.52 -11.46 -8.74
CA PHE A 201 -8.13 -10.29 -7.98
C PHE A 201 -8.77 -10.35 -6.58
N ILE A 202 -7.96 -10.13 -5.56
CA ILE A 202 -8.43 -10.07 -4.16
C ILE A 202 -8.24 -8.64 -3.68
N PRO A 203 -9.31 -7.92 -3.28
CA PRO A 203 -9.22 -6.57 -2.73
C PRO A 203 -8.24 -6.51 -1.55
N GLY A 204 -7.33 -5.53 -1.57
CA GLY A 204 -6.24 -5.38 -0.60
C GLY A 204 -5.00 -6.22 -0.88
N PHE A 205 -5.14 -7.41 -1.42
CA PHE A 205 -4.00 -8.24 -1.83
C PHE A 205 -3.50 -7.87 -3.23
N GLY A 206 -4.41 -7.74 -4.20
CA GLY A 206 -4.12 -7.44 -5.60
C GLY A 206 -4.36 -8.62 -6.54
N ARG A 207 -3.66 -8.64 -7.67
CA ARG A 207 -3.75 -9.70 -8.67
C ARG A 207 -3.22 -11.02 -8.12
N THR A 208 -3.92 -12.10 -8.40
CA THR A 208 -3.53 -13.47 -8.09
C THR A 208 -2.90 -14.15 -9.30
N TYR A 209 -2.15 -15.21 -9.05
CA TYR A 209 -1.51 -16.03 -10.08
C TYR A 209 -1.67 -17.49 -9.68
N ASP A 210 -2.00 -18.34 -10.64
CA ASP A 210 -2.27 -19.77 -10.45
C ASP A 210 -1.07 -20.52 -9.86
N SER A 211 0.13 -20.09 -10.22
CA SER A 211 1.38 -20.73 -9.81
C SER A 211 1.98 -20.24 -8.50
N GLY A 212 1.35 -19.25 -7.82
CA GLY A 212 2.00 -18.61 -6.69
C GLY A 212 1.08 -18.01 -5.64
N ARG A 213 1.51 -18.12 -4.40
CA ARG A 213 0.85 -17.48 -3.24
C ARG A 213 1.34 -16.06 -2.97
N PHE A 214 2.35 -15.59 -3.73
CA PHE A 214 3.01 -14.33 -3.47
C PHE A 214 2.42 -13.20 -4.33
N GLY A 215 2.38 -12.01 -3.77
CA GLY A 215 2.02 -10.79 -4.44
C GLY A 215 2.96 -9.65 -4.04
N ILE A 216 3.07 -8.65 -4.90
CA ILE A 216 3.84 -7.45 -4.64
C ILE A 216 2.87 -6.27 -4.74
N GLY A 217 3.03 -5.31 -3.83
CA GLY A 217 2.28 -4.07 -3.84
C GLY A 217 3.18 -2.88 -3.54
N PHE A 218 2.65 -1.71 -3.78
CA PHE A 218 3.24 -0.46 -3.36
C PHE A 218 2.12 0.49 -2.90
N GLY A 219 2.47 1.40 -2.01
CA GLY A 219 1.57 2.44 -1.53
C GLY A 219 2.27 3.80 -1.52
N TYR A 220 1.50 4.83 -1.83
CA TYR A 220 1.92 6.21 -1.74
C TYR A 220 0.90 6.98 -0.93
N ASN A 221 1.22 7.31 0.30
CA ASN A 221 0.26 7.85 1.24
C ASN A 221 0.58 9.27 1.69
N ILE A 222 -0.46 10.01 2.03
CA ILE A 222 -0.41 11.27 2.73
C ILE A 222 -1.12 11.10 4.07
N SER A 223 -0.52 11.58 5.15
CA SER A 223 -1.08 11.42 6.48
C SER A 223 -0.81 12.63 7.38
N TYR A 224 -1.72 12.89 8.29
CA TYR A 224 -1.62 13.96 9.28
C TYR A 224 -1.54 13.39 10.68
N LEU A 225 -0.53 13.82 11.45
CA LEU A 225 -0.35 13.47 12.85
C LEU A 225 -1.20 14.38 13.74
N VAL A 226 -2.14 13.79 14.44
CA VAL A 226 -2.84 14.42 15.56
C VAL A 226 -2.02 14.17 16.83
N PRO A 227 -1.24 15.15 17.32
CA PRO A 227 -0.39 14.95 18.50
C PRO A 227 -1.25 14.87 19.75
N ILE A 228 -1.10 13.80 20.53
CA ILE A 228 -1.82 13.62 21.80
C ILE A 228 -0.95 14.11 22.96
N TYR A 229 0.33 13.73 22.97
CA TYR A 229 1.29 14.20 23.97
C TYR A 229 2.73 14.22 23.42
N LYS A 230 3.61 14.95 24.10
CA LYS A 230 5.04 15.03 23.77
C LYS A 230 5.86 14.38 24.90
N LYS A 231 6.85 13.58 24.54
CA LYS A 231 7.76 12.96 25.48
C LYS A 231 9.18 13.45 25.23
N ASN A 232 9.82 14.02 26.25
CA ASN A 232 11.21 14.47 26.16
C ASN A 232 12.14 13.27 25.98
N LYS A 233 13.06 13.36 25.02
CA LYS A 233 14.09 12.36 24.82
C LYS A 233 15.06 12.44 25.99
N LYS A 234 15.24 11.36 26.77
CA LYS A 234 16.33 11.28 27.75
C LYS A 234 17.65 11.30 26.98
N THR A 235 18.49 12.27 27.24
CA THR A 235 19.88 12.27 26.78
C THR A 235 20.57 11.06 27.41
N PRO A 236 21.31 10.20 26.67
CA PRO A 236 22.18 9.22 27.31
C PRO A 236 23.17 9.98 28.16
N THR A 237 23.26 9.66 29.44
CA THR A 237 24.37 10.06 30.28
C THR A 237 25.57 9.27 29.77
N GLU A 238 26.57 9.95 29.24
CA GLU A 238 27.87 9.32 28.95
C GLU A 238 28.45 8.88 30.31
N GLU A 239 28.58 7.57 30.51
CA GLU A 239 29.46 6.97 31.48
C GLU A 239 30.81 6.71 30.87
#